data_1e165690c12a93b44d4394d805c0039a
#
_entry.id   1e165690c12a93b44d4394d805c0039a
#
_cell.length_a   1.000
_cell.length_b   1.000
_cell.length_c   1.000
_cell.angle_alpha   90.00
_cell.angle_beta   90.00
_cell.angle_gamma   90.00
#
_symmetry.space_group_name_H-M   'P 1'
#
loop_
_entity.id
_entity.type
_entity.pdbx_description
1 polymer ?
#
loop_
_entity_poly.entity_id
_entity_poly.type
_entity_poly.pdbx_seq_one_letter_code
_entity_poly.pdbx_strand_id
1 'polypeptide(L)'
;ASDVYKRQALADAVLRFSQLDAARVEEMRRAAGVLSKEALWSRLFEAYEEAYALALDNADVRMNHVASNATPLPEQQVKLVHQALRPERPEWNRMMVEKNLPERLRPLEELAHNLWWCWNPGARDLFEEIDPDLWNRSERNPIAFLDLLTINRLKELERDESFLASLDAVYAQFKSYMSEKPDPATPKIAYFSMEYGLHASLKIYSGGLGILAGDYLKEASDKNVPMVAVGLLYRYGYFTQKLSAQGAQQATYEAQNFSKLPIQPVRDAVGNWATVSIPLPGRTLTARIWLCRVGRTDLYLLDADYEANLEEDRRVTHYLYGGDWENRLKQEILLGIGGVRALQSLHIAQDVSHCNEGHAAFLGLERIRNLVLRRRLTFAEALEVVRSSSLFTTHTPVPAGHDAFPEAMVRQYLSHYPGELGIDWAQFIGLGRVDPEDPNEKFSMSVLACNLSQEVNGVS
;
A
#
# COMPACT_ATOMS: atom_id res chain seq x y z
N ALA A 1 26.65 3.62 -15.17
CA ALA A 1 27.04 4.97 -15.60
C ALA A 1 26.19 6.07 -14.95
N SER A 2 24.83 5.91 -14.83
CA SER A 2 23.97 6.96 -14.27
C SER A 2 24.28 7.33 -12.82
N ASP A 3 24.68 6.35 -11.98
CA ASP A 3 24.98 6.60 -10.56
C ASP A 3 26.28 7.34 -10.31
N VAL A 4 27.25 7.18 -11.21
CA VAL A 4 28.52 7.92 -11.13
C VAL A 4 28.27 9.38 -11.44
N TYR A 5 27.44 9.70 -12.44
CA TYR A 5 27.09 11.09 -12.78
C TYR A 5 26.27 11.76 -11.67
N LYS A 6 25.36 11.04 -11.02
CA LYS A 6 24.60 11.59 -9.89
C LYS A 6 25.50 11.89 -8.67
N ARG A 7 26.45 11.01 -8.38
CA ARG A 7 27.42 11.22 -7.29
C ARG A 7 28.35 12.40 -7.57
N GLN A 8 28.83 12.53 -8.82
CA GLN A 8 29.66 13.66 -9.23
C GLN A 8 28.86 14.96 -9.16
N ALA A 9 27.64 15.00 -9.68
CA ALA A 9 26.77 16.17 -9.62
C ALA A 9 26.45 16.60 -8.16
N LEU A 10 26.26 15.64 -7.25
CA LEU A 10 26.04 15.90 -5.84
C LEU A 10 27.33 16.45 -5.19
N ALA A 11 28.49 15.86 -5.46
CA ALA A 11 29.77 16.33 -4.96
C ALA A 11 30.06 17.76 -5.44
N ASP A 12 29.82 18.04 -6.73
CA ASP A 12 29.98 19.37 -7.32
C ASP A 12 29.00 20.40 -6.73
N ALA A 13 27.77 19.96 -6.39
CA ALA A 13 26.79 20.82 -5.73
C ALA A 13 27.21 21.15 -4.29
N VAL A 14 27.70 20.16 -3.54
CA VAL A 14 28.23 20.35 -2.16
C VAL A 14 29.44 21.27 -2.19
N LEU A 15 30.35 21.08 -3.15
CA LEU A 15 31.55 21.93 -3.30
C LEU A 15 31.15 23.36 -3.64
N ARG A 16 30.20 23.58 -4.55
CA ARG A 16 29.66 24.91 -4.87
C ARG A 16 29.00 25.57 -3.66
N PHE A 17 28.22 24.79 -2.90
CA PHE A 17 27.58 25.30 -1.70
C PHE A 17 28.61 25.72 -0.63
N SER A 18 29.69 24.95 -0.44
CA SER A 18 30.76 25.28 0.53
C SER A 18 31.56 26.54 0.18
N GLN A 19 31.49 27.01 -1.07
CA GLN A 19 32.15 28.21 -1.56
C GLN A 19 31.27 29.45 -1.51
N LEU A 20 30.00 29.35 -1.10
CA LEU A 20 29.10 30.48 -0.98
C LEU A 20 29.44 31.33 0.25
N ASP A 21 29.26 32.62 0.12
CA ASP A 21 29.35 33.53 1.27
C ASP A 21 28.10 33.37 2.19
N ALA A 22 28.25 33.88 3.41
CA ALA A 22 27.21 33.77 4.43
C ALA A 22 25.90 34.47 4.02
N ALA A 23 25.95 35.54 3.23
CA ALA A 23 24.78 36.28 2.77
C ALA A 23 23.96 35.43 1.77
N ARG A 24 24.65 34.74 0.85
CA ARG A 24 24.04 33.89 -0.13
C ARG A 24 23.45 32.62 0.50
N VAL A 25 24.12 32.02 1.48
CA VAL A 25 23.60 30.90 2.27
C VAL A 25 22.32 31.30 3.00
N GLU A 26 22.27 32.48 3.58
CA GLU A 26 21.08 32.98 4.30
C GLU A 26 19.91 33.32 3.34
N GLU A 27 20.22 33.82 2.14
CA GLU A 27 19.22 34.00 1.09
C GLU A 27 18.62 32.66 0.66
N MET A 28 19.45 31.63 0.45
CA MET A 28 18.99 30.27 0.11
C MET A 28 18.16 29.65 1.24
N ARG A 29 18.55 29.87 2.52
CA ARG A 29 17.76 29.43 3.68
C ARG A 29 16.37 30.06 3.70
N ARG A 30 16.29 31.36 3.43
CA ARG A 30 15.00 32.07 3.36
C ARG A 30 14.14 31.56 2.23
N ALA A 31 14.71 31.37 1.04
CA ALA A 31 14.01 30.80 -0.11
C ALA A 31 13.53 29.38 0.18
N ALA A 32 14.37 28.51 0.75
CA ALA A 32 14.00 27.18 1.17
C ALA A 32 12.89 27.18 2.24
N GLY A 33 12.94 28.13 3.18
CA GLY A 33 11.90 28.32 4.19
C GLY A 33 10.54 28.76 3.61
N VAL A 34 10.52 29.50 2.50
CA VAL A 34 9.29 29.84 1.78
C VAL A 34 8.77 28.60 1.04
N LEU A 35 9.63 27.91 0.28
CA LEU A 35 9.26 26.69 -0.45
C LEU A 35 8.79 25.59 0.49
N SER A 36 9.42 25.43 1.66
CA SER A 36 8.99 24.42 2.64
C SER A 36 7.58 24.66 3.18
N LYS A 37 7.13 25.91 3.25
CA LYS A 37 5.76 26.24 3.64
C LYS A 37 4.74 25.90 2.54
N GLU A 38 5.15 25.94 1.28
CA GLU A 38 4.31 25.52 0.15
C GLU A 38 4.26 24.00 0.00
N ALA A 39 5.32 23.31 0.43
CA ALA A 39 5.43 21.86 0.44
C ALA A 39 4.88 21.21 1.72
N LEU A 40 4.19 21.96 2.58
CA LEU A 40 3.53 21.38 3.76
C LEU A 40 2.45 20.39 3.34
N TRP A 41 2.42 19.24 4.00
CA TRP A 41 1.43 18.19 3.77
C TRP A 41 -0.03 18.69 3.81
N SER A 42 -0.32 19.67 4.67
CA SER A 42 -1.64 20.29 4.72
C SER A 42 -2.08 20.93 3.38
N ARG A 43 -1.15 21.58 2.66
CA ARG A 43 -1.44 22.17 1.33
C ARG A 43 -1.45 21.15 0.21
N LEU A 44 -0.52 20.19 0.25
CA LEU A 44 -0.50 19.08 -0.71
C LEU A 44 -1.78 18.26 -0.60
N PHE A 45 -2.26 18.06 0.63
CA PHE A 45 -3.49 17.32 0.87
C PHE A 45 -4.73 18.05 0.33
N GLU A 46 -4.81 19.38 0.47
CA GLU A 46 -5.86 20.19 -0.14
C GLU A 46 -5.94 19.98 -1.67
N ALA A 47 -4.79 19.94 -2.36
CA ALA A 47 -4.75 19.68 -3.80
C ALA A 47 -5.23 18.24 -4.15
N TYR A 48 -4.95 17.26 -3.29
CA TYR A 48 -5.50 15.90 -3.47
C TYR A 48 -7.01 15.86 -3.20
N GLU A 49 -7.51 16.56 -2.18
CA GLU A 49 -8.96 16.66 -1.91
C GLU A 49 -9.69 17.28 -3.09
N GLU A 50 -9.15 18.35 -3.71
CA GLU A 50 -9.72 18.95 -4.92
C GLU A 50 -9.75 17.96 -6.10
N ALA A 51 -8.65 17.20 -6.31
CA ALA A 51 -8.59 16.20 -7.38
C ALA A 51 -9.59 15.04 -7.14
N TYR A 52 -9.78 14.63 -5.89
CA TYR A 52 -10.75 13.60 -5.54
C TYR A 52 -12.18 14.09 -5.71
N ALA A 53 -12.48 15.33 -5.30
CA ALA A 53 -13.81 15.94 -5.49
C ALA A 53 -14.14 16.04 -6.99
N LEU A 54 -13.20 16.50 -7.81
CA LEU A 54 -13.38 16.59 -9.26
C LEU A 54 -13.60 15.21 -9.90
N ALA A 55 -12.85 14.19 -9.46
CA ALA A 55 -13.03 12.83 -9.94
C ALA A 55 -14.42 12.28 -9.59
N LEU A 56 -14.90 12.56 -8.37
CA LEU A 56 -16.23 12.14 -7.90
C LEU A 56 -17.34 12.83 -8.68
N ASP A 57 -17.29 14.15 -8.84
CA ASP A 57 -18.27 14.92 -9.61
C ASP A 57 -18.38 14.42 -11.04
N ASN A 58 -17.23 14.13 -11.68
CA ASN A 58 -17.17 13.56 -13.01
C ASN A 58 -17.78 12.14 -13.06
N ALA A 59 -17.51 11.31 -12.05
CA ALA A 59 -18.07 9.96 -11.95
C ALA A 59 -19.58 9.97 -11.81
N ASP A 60 -20.13 10.83 -10.95
CA ASP A 60 -21.57 10.96 -10.73
C ASP A 60 -22.31 11.42 -11.98
N VAL A 61 -21.77 12.40 -12.69
CA VAL A 61 -22.34 12.89 -13.95
C VAL A 61 -22.39 11.78 -15.00
N ARG A 62 -21.29 11.02 -15.17
CA ARG A 62 -21.19 9.93 -16.16
C ARG A 62 -22.00 8.71 -15.75
N MET A 63 -21.98 8.34 -14.47
CA MET A 63 -22.75 7.21 -13.95
C MET A 63 -24.27 7.46 -14.12
N ASN A 64 -24.75 8.67 -13.84
CA ASN A 64 -26.15 9.02 -14.03
C ASN A 64 -26.55 9.00 -15.51
N HIS A 65 -25.65 9.39 -16.41
CA HIS A 65 -25.88 9.32 -17.85
C HIS A 65 -25.95 7.88 -18.38
N VAL A 66 -25.10 7.00 -17.87
CA VAL A 66 -25.05 5.58 -18.24
C VAL A 66 -26.18 4.78 -17.57
N ALA A 67 -26.48 5.05 -16.29
CA ALA A 67 -27.52 4.34 -15.53
C ALA A 67 -28.92 4.56 -16.09
N SER A 68 -29.16 5.68 -16.78
CA SER A 68 -30.46 5.92 -17.44
C SER A 68 -30.76 4.96 -18.58
N ASN A 69 -29.75 4.26 -19.10
CA ASN A 69 -29.86 3.34 -20.24
C ASN A 69 -29.62 1.84 -19.88
N ALA A 70 -29.31 1.53 -18.64
CA ALA A 70 -28.96 0.17 -18.21
C ALA A 70 -30.18 -0.57 -17.62
N THR A 71 -30.51 -1.74 -18.18
CA THR A 71 -31.53 -2.62 -17.63
C THR A 71 -30.94 -3.48 -16.50
N PRO A 72 -31.49 -3.46 -15.26
CA PRO A 72 -30.98 -4.28 -14.17
C PRO A 72 -31.13 -5.78 -14.44
N LEU A 73 -30.09 -6.55 -14.13
CA LEU A 73 -30.15 -8.00 -14.16
C LEU A 73 -30.61 -8.59 -12.83
N PRO A 74 -31.30 -9.76 -12.87
CA PRO A 74 -31.52 -10.53 -11.66
C PRO A 74 -30.19 -11.06 -11.11
N GLU A 75 -30.04 -11.01 -9.79
CA GLU A 75 -28.89 -11.59 -9.07
C GLU A 75 -28.79 -13.10 -9.37
N GLN A 76 -27.85 -13.48 -10.22
CA GLN A 76 -27.43 -14.88 -10.27
C GLN A 76 -26.42 -15.09 -9.13
N GLN A 77 -26.86 -15.80 -8.11
CA GLN A 77 -25.96 -16.35 -7.09
C GLN A 77 -24.93 -17.24 -7.76
N VAL A 78 -23.70 -16.79 -7.85
CA VAL A 78 -22.57 -17.63 -8.20
C VAL A 78 -22.32 -18.55 -7.00
N LYS A 79 -22.81 -19.78 -7.08
CA LYS A 79 -22.40 -20.84 -6.16
C LYS A 79 -20.92 -21.14 -6.41
N LEU A 80 -20.07 -20.62 -5.54
CA LEU A 80 -18.68 -21.08 -5.42
C LEU A 80 -18.73 -22.53 -4.93
N VAL A 81 -18.51 -23.47 -5.85
CA VAL A 81 -18.28 -24.86 -5.49
C VAL A 81 -16.86 -24.96 -4.96
N HIS A 82 -16.71 -24.86 -3.65
CA HIS A 82 -15.50 -25.26 -2.96
C HIS A 82 -15.42 -26.80 -2.98
N GLN A 83 -14.80 -27.38 -4.00
CA GLN A 83 -14.22 -28.70 -3.86
C GLN A 83 -12.91 -28.56 -3.08
N ALA A 84 -13.01 -28.67 -1.77
CA ALA A 84 -11.85 -28.84 -0.92
C ALA A 84 -11.28 -30.24 -1.21
N LEU A 85 -10.26 -30.32 -2.05
CA LEU A 85 -9.33 -31.43 -2.02
C LEU A 85 -8.62 -31.34 -0.67
N ARG A 86 -9.03 -32.13 0.31
CA ARG A 86 -8.30 -32.30 1.56
C ARG A 86 -7.07 -33.17 1.27
N PRO A 87 -5.86 -32.65 1.29
CA PRO A 87 -4.69 -33.51 1.39
C PRO A 87 -4.71 -34.14 2.78
N GLU A 88 -4.53 -35.45 2.87
CA GLU A 88 -4.26 -36.17 4.12
C GLU A 88 -2.84 -35.79 4.60
N ARG A 89 -2.63 -34.57 4.98
CA ARG A 89 -1.40 -34.09 5.61
C ARG A 89 -1.73 -33.60 7.02
N PRO A 90 -0.85 -33.85 8.00
CA PRO A 90 -1.02 -33.32 9.35
C PRO A 90 -1.15 -31.79 9.28
N GLU A 91 -2.25 -31.26 9.81
CA GLU A 91 -2.40 -29.80 9.99
C GLU A 91 -1.51 -29.39 11.14
N TRP A 92 -0.45 -28.66 10.82
CA TRP A 92 0.40 -28.02 11.83
C TRP A 92 -0.29 -26.75 12.32
N ASN A 93 -1.01 -26.85 13.43
CA ASN A 93 -1.53 -25.68 14.12
C ASN A 93 -0.39 -25.01 14.88
N ARG A 94 0.05 -23.88 14.40
CA ARG A 94 1.02 -23.04 15.12
C ARG A 94 0.30 -22.42 16.31
N MET A 95 0.51 -22.95 17.51
CA MET A 95 0.06 -22.28 18.73
C MET A 95 1.02 -21.12 19.01
N MET A 96 0.52 -19.89 18.91
CA MET A 96 1.20 -18.73 19.48
C MET A 96 0.73 -18.55 20.91
N VAL A 97 1.66 -18.60 21.84
CA VAL A 97 1.41 -18.20 23.23
C VAL A 97 1.63 -16.69 23.28
N GLU A 98 0.55 -15.92 23.27
CA GLU A 98 0.61 -14.49 23.48
C GLU A 98 0.76 -14.21 24.98
N LYS A 99 1.65 -13.27 25.32
CA LYS A 99 1.85 -12.81 26.67
C LYS A 99 0.73 -11.85 27.05
N ASN A 100 -0.14 -12.24 27.95
CA ASN A 100 -1.17 -11.35 28.47
C ASN A 100 -0.56 -10.26 29.33
N LEU A 101 -0.74 -9.00 28.96
CA LEU A 101 -0.41 -7.87 29.82
C LEU A 101 -1.41 -7.78 30.97
N PRO A 102 -0.96 -7.30 32.16
CA PRO A 102 -1.87 -6.92 33.24
C PRO A 102 -2.99 -5.99 32.78
N GLU A 103 -4.15 -6.05 33.37
CA GLU A 103 -5.34 -5.33 32.89
C GLU A 103 -5.13 -3.83 32.76
N ARG A 104 -4.45 -3.20 33.72
CA ARG A 104 -4.11 -1.76 33.71
C ARG A 104 -3.11 -1.38 32.57
N LEU A 105 -2.35 -2.34 32.06
CA LEU A 105 -1.35 -2.14 30.99
C LEU A 105 -1.84 -2.57 29.59
N ARG A 106 -3.05 -3.15 29.47
CA ARG A 106 -3.63 -3.53 28.16
C ARG A 106 -3.70 -2.40 27.12
N PRO A 107 -3.91 -1.12 27.50
CA PRO A 107 -3.84 -0.01 26.54
C PRO A 107 -2.54 0.04 25.72
N LEU A 108 -1.41 -0.41 26.30
CA LEU A 108 -0.13 -0.49 25.56
C LEU A 108 -0.20 -1.43 24.35
N GLU A 109 -0.94 -2.53 24.47
CA GLU A 109 -1.10 -3.49 23.37
C GLU A 109 -1.91 -2.89 22.21
N GLU A 110 -3.02 -2.21 22.52
CA GLU A 110 -3.83 -1.54 21.50
C GLU A 110 -3.03 -0.43 20.80
N LEU A 111 -2.28 0.38 21.58
CA LEU A 111 -1.39 1.40 21.03
C LEU A 111 -0.30 0.78 20.14
N ALA A 112 0.33 -0.33 20.55
CA ALA A 112 1.39 -0.99 19.81
C ALA A 112 0.94 -1.51 18.43
N HIS A 113 -0.34 -1.92 18.31
CA HIS A 113 -0.92 -2.43 17.07
C HIS A 113 -1.48 -1.35 16.13
N ASN A 114 -1.44 -0.08 16.53
CA ASN A 114 -1.83 1.03 15.66
C ASN A 114 -0.65 1.99 15.48
N LEU A 115 -0.21 2.16 14.26
CA LEU A 115 0.98 2.98 13.96
C LEU A 115 0.83 4.47 14.32
N TRP A 116 -0.34 4.94 14.78
CA TRP A 116 -0.54 6.30 15.30
C TRP A 116 0.54 6.70 16.30
N TRP A 117 1.01 5.77 17.12
CA TRP A 117 2.08 6.02 18.09
C TRP A 117 3.37 6.53 17.44
N CYS A 118 3.70 6.13 16.20
CA CYS A 118 5.00 6.43 15.62
C CYS A 118 5.16 7.91 15.19
N TRP A 119 4.06 8.64 15.01
CA TRP A 119 4.08 10.08 14.77
C TRP A 119 3.45 10.91 15.90
N ASN A 120 2.94 10.28 16.96
CA ASN A 120 2.51 10.95 18.17
C ASN A 120 3.66 10.93 19.21
N PRO A 121 4.25 12.10 19.57
CA PRO A 121 5.38 12.16 20.50
C PRO A 121 5.06 11.54 21.84
N GLY A 122 3.89 11.86 22.46
CA GLY A 122 3.51 11.34 23.77
C GLY A 122 3.39 9.82 23.81
N ALA A 123 2.85 9.21 22.74
CA ALA A 123 2.75 7.75 22.65
C ALA A 123 4.11 7.09 22.44
N ARG A 124 5.00 7.70 21.67
CA ARG A 124 6.36 7.22 21.47
C ARG A 124 7.18 7.28 22.74
N ASP A 125 7.13 8.43 23.44
CA ASP A 125 7.89 8.68 24.66
C ASP A 125 7.44 7.73 25.76
N LEU A 126 6.15 7.35 25.81
CA LEU A 126 5.60 6.37 26.74
C LEU A 126 6.27 4.99 26.63
N PHE A 127 6.54 4.48 25.41
CA PHE A 127 7.26 3.21 25.23
C PHE A 127 8.74 3.34 25.63
N GLU A 128 9.38 4.47 25.33
CA GLU A 128 10.78 4.72 25.68
C GLU A 128 10.98 4.85 27.18
N GLU A 129 10.04 5.43 27.93
CA GLU A 129 10.06 5.58 29.39
C GLU A 129 10.05 4.23 30.14
N ILE A 130 9.41 3.22 29.57
CA ILE A 130 9.31 1.88 30.19
C ILE A 130 10.71 1.26 30.38
N ASP A 131 11.52 1.22 29.32
CA ASP A 131 12.90 0.69 29.31
C ASP A 131 13.63 1.20 28.05
N PRO A 132 14.39 2.32 28.14
CA PRO A 132 15.08 2.93 27.01
C PRO A 132 16.06 1.98 26.30
N ASP A 133 16.78 1.14 27.06
CA ASP A 133 17.75 0.21 26.50
C ASP A 133 17.06 -0.93 25.73
N LEU A 134 16.00 -1.48 26.30
CA LEU A 134 15.21 -2.51 25.63
C LEU A 134 14.48 -1.94 24.42
N TRP A 135 13.96 -0.70 24.50
CA TRP A 135 13.34 0.02 23.39
C TRP A 135 14.26 0.14 22.19
N ASN A 136 15.50 0.56 22.41
CA ASN A 136 16.51 0.64 21.35
C ASN A 136 16.91 -0.75 20.81
N ARG A 137 17.07 -1.77 21.68
CA ARG A 137 17.39 -3.15 21.27
C ARG A 137 16.27 -3.83 20.48
N SER A 138 15.01 -3.45 20.73
CA SER A 138 13.85 -3.93 19.96
C SER A 138 13.65 -3.17 18.64
N GLU A 139 14.63 -2.36 18.23
CA GLU A 139 14.54 -1.49 17.04
C GLU A 139 13.32 -0.54 17.08
N ARG A 140 12.94 -0.12 18.28
CA ARG A 140 11.75 0.71 18.53
C ARG A 140 10.45 0.09 18.01
N ASN A 141 10.38 -1.22 17.98
CA ASN A 141 9.17 -1.97 17.64
C ASN A 141 8.39 -2.29 18.91
N PRO A 142 7.24 -1.64 19.15
CA PRO A 142 6.53 -1.78 20.43
C PRO A 142 6.00 -3.21 20.67
N ILE A 143 5.65 -3.96 19.62
CA ILE A 143 5.16 -5.34 19.73
C ILE A 143 6.30 -6.25 20.20
N ALA A 144 7.46 -6.18 19.52
CA ALA A 144 8.62 -6.94 19.96
C ALA A 144 9.12 -6.51 21.35
N PHE A 145 9.04 -5.20 21.64
CA PHE A 145 9.40 -4.63 22.93
C PHE A 145 8.53 -5.17 24.06
N LEU A 146 7.20 -5.14 23.93
CA LEU A 146 6.27 -5.64 24.94
C LEU A 146 6.47 -7.12 25.22
N ASP A 147 6.79 -7.92 24.20
CA ASP A 147 7.09 -9.34 24.38
C ASP A 147 8.37 -9.61 25.19
N LEU A 148 9.34 -8.73 25.09
CA LEU A 148 10.64 -8.85 25.78
C LEU A 148 10.61 -8.34 27.23
N LEU A 149 9.60 -7.56 27.63
CA LEU A 149 9.47 -7.07 29.00
C LEU A 149 9.37 -8.23 29.98
N THR A 150 10.07 -8.13 31.10
CA THR A 150 9.98 -9.13 32.16
C THR A 150 8.69 -8.99 32.96
N ILE A 151 8.21 -10.08 33.57
CA ILE A 151 7.05 -10.08 34.47
C ILE A 151 7.27 -9.13 35.65
N ASN A 152 8.50 -9.04 36.17
CA ASN A 152 8.82 -8.12 37.24
C ASN A 152 8.65 -6.66 36.81
N ARG A 153 9.14 -6.30 35.64
CA ARG A 153 8.96 -4.94 35.09
C ARG A 153 7.49 -4.59 34.89
N LEU A 154 6.70 -5.51 34.37
CA LEU A 154 5.25 -5.31 34.27
C LEU A 154 4.56 -5.08 35.61
N LYS A 155 4.96 -5.81 36.67
CA LYS A 155 4.43 -5.60 38.02
C LYS A 155 4.87 -4.28 38.63
N GLU A 156 6.07 -3.78 38.32
CA GLU A 156 6.54 -2.46 38.74
C GLU A 156 5.69 -1.36 38.07
N LEU A 157 5.51 -1.42 36.74
CA LEU A 157 4.70 -0.47 35.98
C LEU A 157 3.23 -0.44 36.47
N GLU A 158 2.66 -1.59 36.81
CA GLU A 158 1.29 -1.69 37.34
C GLU A 158 1.10 -0.96 38.69
N ARG A 159 2.20 -0.69 39.39
CA ARG A 159 2.22 0.02 40.68
C ARG A 159 2.70 1.47 40.58
N ASP A 160 3.22 1.85 39.41
CA ASP A 160 3.72 3.20 39.16
C ASP A 160 2.56 4.13 38.75
N GLU A 161 1.99 4.82 39.70
CA GLU A 161 0.84 5.70 39.48
C GLU A 161 1.20 6.88 38.52
N SER A 162 2.47 7.32 38.46
CA SER A 162 2.90 8.36 37.53
C SER A 162 2.89 7.84 36.10
N PHE A 163 3.46 6.66 35.85
CA PHE A 163 3.42 6.01 34.55
C PHE A 163 1.98 5.70 34.11
N LEU A 164 1.16 5.19 35.02
CA LEU A 164 -0.23 4.87 34.72
C LEU A 164 -1.05 6.12 34.37
N ALA A 165 -0.82 7.24 35.01
CA ALA A 165 -1.46 8.52 34.67
C ALA A 165 -1.02 9.00 33.27
N SER A 166 0.25 8.84 32.90
CA SER A 166 0.75 9.14 31.55
C SER A 166 0.13 8.21 30.51
N LEU A 167 0.05 6.92 30.80
CA LEU A 167 -0.61 5.92 29.94
C LEU A 167 -2.09 6.25 29.71
N ASP A 168 -2.82 6.54 30.78
CA ASP A 168 -4.24 6.88 30.70
C ASP A 168 -4.46 8.15 29.88
N ALA A 169 -3.61 9.17 30.02
CA ALA A 169 -3.69 10.41 29.24
C ALA A 169 -3.46 10.16 27.74
N VAL A 170 -2.38 9.44 27.40
CA VAL A 170 -2.07 9.11 25.99
C VAL A 170 -3.17 8.22 25.39
N TYR A 171 -3.64 7.24 26.13
CA TYR A 171 -4.70 6.35 25.67
C TYR A 171 -6.04 7.08 25.49
N ALA A 172 -6.39 8.00 26.37
CA ALA A 172 -7.58 8.85 26.21
C ALA A 172 -7.48 9.72 24.95
N GLN A 173 -6.28 10.30 24.67
CA GLN A 173 -6.03 11.04 23.43
C GLN A 173 -6.21 10.14 22.21
N PHE A 174 -5.64 8.93 22.23
CA PHE A 174 -5.80 7.95 21.15
C PHE A 174 -7.26 7.57 20.92
N LYS A 175 -8.01 7.27 21.97
CA LYS A 175 -9.44 6.92 21.87
C LYS A 175 -10.28 8.08 21.34
N SER A 176 -9.99 9.30 21.79
CA SER A 176 -10.62 10.51 21.24
C SER A 176 -10.33 10.65 19.75
N TYR A 177 -9.07 10.55 19.37
CA TYR A 177 -8.65 10.59 17.96
C TYR A 177 -9.38 9.54 17.12
N MET A 178 -9.42 8.27 17.56
CA MET A 178 -10.07 7.18 16.82
C MET A 178 -11.59 7.27 16.79
N SER A 179 -12.22 8.02 17.71
CA SER A 179 -13.68 8.14 17.79
C SER A 179 -14.27 9.15 16.82
N GLU A 180 -13.47 10.06 16.28
CA GLU A 180 -13.92 11.03 15.30
C GLU A 180 -14.35 10.33 14.02
N LYS A 181 -15.52 10.72 13.52
CA LYS A 181 -16.04 10.19 12.24
C LYS A 181 -15.71 11.15 11.11
N PRO A 182 -15.38 10.63 9.93
CA PRO A 182 -15.19 11.48 8.76
C PRO A 182 -16.50 12.19 8.39
N ASP A 183 -16.37 13.32 7.72
CA ASP A 183 -17.53 14.01 7.12
C ASP A 183 -18.18 13.05 6.10
N PRO A 184 -19.48 12.76 6.24
CA PRO A 184 -20.19 11.89 5.30
C PRO A 184 -20.18 12.39 3.84
N ALA A 185 -19.93 13.68 3.61
CA ALA A 185 -19.81 14.28 2.29
C ALA A 185 -18.43 14.02 1.64
N THR A 186 -17.42 13.62 2.42
CA THR A 186 -16.07 13.33 1.89
C THR A 186 -16.07 12.01 1.11
N PRO A 187 -15.53 11.98 -0.12
CA PRO A 187 -15.48 10.77 -0.92
C PRO A 187 -14.60 9.69 -0.26
N LYS A 188 -15.00 8.44 -0.40
CA LYS A 188 -14.26 7.28 0.05
C LYS A 188 -13.16 6.95 -0.96
N ILE A 189 -11.93 6.94 -0.50
CA ILE A 189 -10.74 6.79 -1.35
C ILE A 189 -10.11 5.41 -1.12
N ALA A 190 -9.77 4.73 -2.21
CA ALA A 190 -8.90 3.56 -2.18
C ALA A 190 -7.54 3.91 -2.82
N TYR A 191 -6.49 3.92 -2.01
CA TYR A 191 -5.13 4.28 -2.40
C TYR A 191 -4.28 3.02 -2.62
N PHE A 192 -3.73 2.84 -3.81
CA PHE A 192 -2.95 1.66 -4.20
C PHE A 192 -1.49 2.04 -4.41
N SER A 193 -0.59 1.38 -3.69
CA SER A 193 0.85 1.57 -3.85
C SER A 193 1.61 0.26 -3.64
N MET A 194 2.72 0.09 -4.36
CA MET A 194 3.60 -1.06 -4.22
C MET A 194 4.39 -1.02 -2.91
N GLU A 195 4.57 0.14 -2.30
CA GLU A 195 5.37 0.33 -1.09
C GLU A 195 4.81 1.42 -0.18
N TYR A 196 5.02 1.24 1.15
CA TYR A 196 4.62 2.18 2.20
C TYR A 196 5.71 2.31 3.26
N GLY A 197 6.33 3.47 3.36
CA GLY A 197 7.32 3.82 4.36
C GLY A 197 6.69 4.35 5.63
N LEU A 198 6.17 3.49 6.48
CA LEU A 198 5.42 3.84 7.68
C LEU A 198 6.28 3.87 8.94
N HIS A 199 7.01 2.79 9.17
CA HIS A 199 7.94 2.64 10.29
C HIS A 199 9.05 1.64 9.94
N ALA A 200 10.23 1.78 10.53
CA ALA A 200 11.40 0.94 10.25
C ALA A 200 11.17 -0.57 10.53
N SER A 201 10.29 -0.90 11.48
CA SER A 201 9.95 -2.29 11.78
C SER A 201 9.16 -2.98 10.68
N LEU A 202 8.47 -2.24 9.81
CA LEU A 202 7.66 -2.77 8.71
C LEU A 202 8.39 -2.53 7.39
N LYS A 203 9.13 -3.53 6.94
CA LYS A 203 10.04 -3.43 5.77
C LYS A 203 9.28 -3.65 4.45
N ILE A 204 8.36 -2.75 4.12
CA ILE A 204 7.55 -2.78 2.89
C ILE A 204 7.79 -1.56 2.00
N TYR A 205 8.95 -0.93 2.10
CA TYR A 205 9.36 0.19 1.25
C TYR A 205 10.86 0.16 0.98
N SER A 206 11.29 0.89 -0.05
CA SER A 206 12.72 1.02 -0.41
C SER A 206 13.20 2.47 -0.43
N GLY A 207 12.38 3.42 -0.85
CA GLY A 207 12.81 4.79 -1.09
C GLY A 207 11.71 5.83 -0.95
N GLY A 208 11.89 6.96 -1.67
CA GLY A 208 11.04 8.15 -1.56
C GLY A 208 9.58 7.92 -1.90
N LEU A 209 9.29 7.05 -2.88
CA LEU A 209 7.93 6.67 -3.24
C LEU A 209 7.17 6.09 -2.04
N GLY A 210 7.80 5.15 -1.33
CA GLY A 210 7.21 4.54 -0.14
C GLY A 210 7.09 5.52 1.03
N ILE A 211 8.08 6.39 1.24
CA ILE A 211 8.01 7.42 2.28
C ILE A 211 6.85 8.37 2.02
N LEU A 212 6.68 8.83 0.79
CA LEU A 212 5.54 9.69 0.43
C LEU A 212 4.22 8.97 0.68
N ALA A 213 4.08 7.71 0.22
CA ALA A 213 2.87 6.93 0.45
C ALA A 213 2.57 6.74 1.96
N GLY A 214 3.60 6.46 2.77
CA GLY A 214 3.44 6.32 4.21
C GLY A 214 3.02 7.62 4.91
N ASP A 215 3.65 8.74 4.57
CA ASP A 215 3.31 10.05 5.12
C ASP A 215 1.92 10.51 4.67
N TYR A 216 1.55 10.19 3.42
CA TYR A 216 0.22 10.45 2.90
C TYR A 216 -0.88 9.73 3.69
N LEU A 217 -0.68 8.45 4.07
CA LEU A 217 -1.64 7.73 4.92
C LEU A 217 -1.73 8.33 6.32
N LYS A 218 -0.61 8.78 6.91
CA LYS A 218 -0.60 9.42 8.22
C LYS A 218 -1.37 10.75 8.19
N GLU A 219 -1.13 11.59 7.18
CA GLU A 219 -1.85 12.85 7.03
C GLU A 219 -3.33 12.62 6.72
N ALA A 220 -3.69 11.66 5.85
CA ALA A 220 -5.07 11.28 5.61
C ALA A 220 -5.78 10.86 6.91
N SER A 221 -5.07 10.12 7.77
CA SER A 221 -5.55 9.74 9.09
C SER A 221 -5.78 10.97 9.97
N ASP A 222 -4.82 11.91 10.02
CA ASP A 222 -4.93 13.12 10.86
C ASP A 222 -6.03 14.05 10.37
N LYS A 223 -6.24 14.13 9.06
CA LYS A 223 -7.36 14.88 8.44
C LYS A 223 -8.69 14.13 8.47
N ASN A 224 -8.73 12.94 9.03
CA ASN A 224 -9.92 12.10 9.10
C ASN A 224 -10.59 11.83 7.75
N VAL A 225 -9.77 11.65 6.69
CA VAL A 225 -10.25 11.32 5.35
C VAL A 225 -10.68 9.85 5.31
N PRO A 226 -11.85 9.52 4.78
CA PRO A 226 -12.32 8.14 4.66
C PRO A 226 -11.52 7.39 3.59
N MET A 227 -10.30 7.02 3.94
CA MET A 227 -9.33 6.37 3.06
C MET A 227 -9.02 4.95 3.53
N VAL A 228 -8.94 4.04 2.58
CA VAL A 228 -8.32 2.73 2.74
C VAL A 228 -7.13 2.61 1.79
N ALA A 229 -6.15 1.82 2.15
CA ALA A 229 -4.99 1.60 1.31
C ALA A 229 -4.79 0.12 1.00
N VAL A 230 -4.15 -0.18 -0.13
CA VAL A 230 -3.84 -1.54 -0.58
C VAL A 230 -2.38 -1.62 -0.99
N GLY A 231 -1.69 -2.65 -0.52
CA GLY A 231 -0.30 -2.93 -0.83
C GLY A 231 0.05 -4.40 -0.79
N LEU A 232 1.33 -4.71 -0.88
CA LEU A 232 1.86 -6.07 -0.78
C LEU A 232 2.65 -6.24 0.52
N LEU A 233 2.53 -7.41 1.17
CA LEU A 233 3.32 -7.77 2.34
C LEU A 233 4.51 -8.61 1.91
N TYR A 234 5.71 -8.04 1.98
CA TYR A 234 6.92 -8.71 1.54
C TYR A 234 7.57 -9.52 2.66
N ARG A 235 7.89 -10.78 2.38
CA ARG A 235 8.52 -11.68 3.35
C ARG A 235 9.91 -11.21 3.78
N TYR A 236 10.70 -10.70 2.83
CA TYR A 236 12.06 -10.23 3.06
C TYR A 236 12.21 -8.72 2.88
N GLY A 237 11.20 -8.05 2.30
CA GLY A 237 11.22 -6.61 2.04
C GLY A 237 12.26 -6.20 1.02
N TYR A 238 12.96 -5.10 1.31
CA TYR A 238 14.08 -4.61 0.52
C TYR A 238 15.40 -4.98 1.20
N PHE A 239 16.51 -5.03 0.46
CA PHE A 239 17.79 -5.44 1.01
C PHE A 239 18.34 -4.45 2.04
N THR A 240 19.05 -4.98 3.04
CA THR A 240 19.89 -4.20 3.95
C THR A 240 21.31 -4.22 3.44
N GLN A 241 21.89 -3.03 3.30
CA GLN A 241 23.27 -2.87 2.85
C GLN A 241 24.24 -3.10 4.03
N LYS A 242 25.19 -4.01 3.84
CA LYS A 242 26.34 -4.22 4.74
C LYS A 242 27.64 -4.03 3.97
N LEU A 243 28.70 -3.67 4.67
CA LEU A 243 30.04 -3.63 4.10
C LEU A 243 30.85 -4.83 4.60
N SER A 244 31.57 -5.49 3.71
CA SER A 244 32.55 -6.50 4.08
C SER A 244 33.77 -5.85 4.76
N ALA A 245 34.63 -6.65 5.39
CA ALA A 245 35.90 -6.18 5.94
C ALA A 245 36.83 -5.54 4.87
N GLN A 246 36.63 -5.84 3.60
CA GLN A 246 37.36 -5.30 2.46
C GLN A 246 36.66 -4.08 1.83
N GLY A 247 35.56 -3.58 2.42
CA GLY A 247 34.79 -2.45 1.92
C GLY A 247 33.84 -2.76 0.76
N ALA A 248 33.66 -4.03 0.38
CA ALA A 248 32.72 -4.41 -0.65
C ALA A 248 31.26 -4.39 -0.11
N GLN A 249 30.35 -3.83 -0.91
CA GLN A 249 28.93 -3.82 -0.59
C GLN A 249 28.36 -5.25 -0.63
N GLN A 250 27.59 -5.58 0.39
CA GLN A 250 26.82 -6.82 0.51
C GLN A 250 25.35 -6.49 0.70
N ALA A 251 24.49 -7.10 -0.12
CA ALA A 251 23.04 -7.06 0.06
C ALA A 251 22.61 -8.25 0.92
N THR A 252 21.95 -7.97 2.04
CA THR A 252 21.42 -9.00 2.95
C THR A 252 19.92 -8.90 3.03
N TYR A 253 19.23 -10.04 3.11
CA TYR A 253 17.80 -10.14 3.25
C TYR A 253 17.46 -10.93 4.50
N GLU A 254 16.67 -10.38 5.37
CA GLU A 254 16.22 -11.02 6.60
C GLU A 254 14.71 -11.22 6.55
N ALA A 255 14.23 -12.43 6.82
CA ALA A 255 12.81 -12.72 6.81
C ALA A 255 12.10 -11.95 7.94
N GLN A 256 11.08 -11.18 7.60
CA GLN A 256 10.25 -10.52 8.58
C GLN A 256 9.44 -11.55 9.39
N ASN A 257 9.41 -11.39 10.70
CA ASN A 257 8.52 -12.17 11.56
C ASN A 257 7.18 -11.44 11.68
N PHE A 258 6.21 -11.84 10.89
CA PHE A 258 4.90 -11.19 10.82
C PHE A 258 4.15 -11.14 12.16
N SER A 259 4.44 -12.08 13.09
CA SER A 259 3.85 -12.03 14.43
C SER A 259 4.42 -10.93 15.33
N LYS A 260 5.49 -10.26 14.91
CA LYS A 260 6.13 -9.13 15.61
C LYS A 260 5.94 -7.81 14.89
N LEU A 261 5.06 -7.77 13.91
CA LEU A 261 4.75 -6.57 13.14
C LEU A 261 3.37 -6.00 13.53
N PRO A 262 3.13 -4.70 13.35
CA PRO A 262 1.85 -4.07 13.63
C PRO A 262 0.80 -4.41 12.56
N ILE A 263 0.65 -5.69 12.28
CA ILE A 263 -0.30 -6.24 11.31
C ILE A 263 -1.13 -7.36 11.94
N GLN A 264 -2.34 -7.50 11.48
CA GLN A 264 -3.27 -8.52 11.97
C GLN A 264 -3.90 -9.28 10.80
N PRO A 265 -4.15 -10.60 10.94
CA PRO A 265 -4.90 -11.33 9.93
C PRO A 265 -6.32 -10.77 9.79
N VAL A 266 -6.75 -10.51 8.57
CA VAL A 266 -8.18 -10.23 8.30
C VAL A 266 -8.93 -11.55 8.30
N ARG A 267 -10.03 -11.62 9.06
CA ARG A 267 -10.86 -12.82 9.19
C ARG A 267 -12.22 -12.61 8.54
N ASP A 268 -12.76 -13.68 7.92
CA ASP A 268 -14.12 -13.71 7.44
C ASP A 268 -15.13 -13.90 8.61
N ALA A 269 -16.41 -13.88 8.30
CA ALA A 269 -17.48 -14.02 9.29
C ALA A 269 -17.48 -15.36 10.07
N VAL A 270 -16.80 -16.37 9.56
CA VAL A 270 -16.67 -17.70 10.20
C VAL A 270 -15.29 -17.90 10.86
N GLY A 271 -14.47 -16.86 10.87
CA GLY A 271 -13.16 -16.86 11.53
C GLY A 271 -12.00 -17.38 10.69
N ASN A 272 -12.22 -17.78 9.43
CA ASN A 272 -11.15 -18.15 8.52
C ASN A 272 -10.38 -16.92 8.05
N TRP A 273 -9.16 -17.15 7.59
CA TRP A 273 -8.37 -16.07 6.98
C TRP A 273 -9.01 -15.58 5.70
N ALA A 274 -9.27 -14.29 5.59
CA ALA A 274 -9.74 -13.68 4.36
C ALA A 274 -8.66 -13.78 3.28
N THR A 275 -9.04 -14.26 2.11
CA THR A 275 -8.14 -14.47 0.97
C THR A 275 -8.71 -13.89 -0.31
N VAL A 276 -7.82 -13.59 -1.24
CA VAL A 276 -8.18 -13.22 -2.62
C VAL A 276 -7.46 -14.14 -3.59
N SER A 277 -8.14 -14.48 -4.70
CA SER A 277 -7.60 -15.38 -5.72
C SER A 277 -7.52 -14.71 -7.09
N ILE A 278 -6.41 -14.97 -7.79
CA ILE A 278 -6.14 -14.48 -9.13
C ILE A 278 -5.82 -15.67 -10.03
N PRO A 279 -6.42 -15.76 -11.23
CA PRO A 279 -6.04 -16.78 -12.19
C PRO A 279 -4.62 -16.49 -12.74
N LEU A 280 -3.76 -17.49 -12.72
CA LEU A 280 -2.49 -17.53 -13.44
C LEU A 280 -2.56 -18.63 -14.51
N PRO A 281 -1.62 -18.69 -15.46
CA PRO A 281 -1.60 -19.74 -16.48
C PRO A 281 -1.61 -21.14 -15.86
N GLY A 282 -2.74 -21.87 -16.07
CA GLY A 282 -2.93 -23.24 -15.59
C GLY A 282 -3.11 -23.42 -14.07
N ARG A 283 -3.18 -22.34 -13.28
CA ARG A 283 -3.31 -22.39 -11.82
C ARG A 283 -3.93 -21.12 -11.23
N THR A 284 -4.11 -21.11 -9.92
CA THR A 284 -4.63 -19.96 -9.18
C THR A 284 -3.61 -19.52 -8.14
N LEU A 285 -3.31 -18.23 -8.10
CA LEU A 285 -2.58 -17.60 -7.01
C LEU A 285 -3.58 -17.13 -5.96
N THR A 286 -3.37 -17.54 -4.71
CA THR A 286 -4.18 -17.10 -3.56
C THR A 286 -3.33 -16.28 -2.62
N ALA A 287 -3.81 -15.09 -2.25
CA ALA A 287 -3.14 -14.24 -1.28
C ALA A 287 -4.01 -14.06 -0.03
N ARG A 288 -3.39 -14.13 1.14
CA ARG A 288 -3.98 -13.78 2.43
C ARG A 288 -4.04 -12.27 2.56
N ILE A 289 -5.02 -11.79 3.30
CA ILE A 289 -5.19 -10.37 3.56
C ILE A 289 -4.79 -10.08 5.00
N TRP A 290 -3.86 -9.14 5.17
CA TRP A 290 -3.44 -8.60 6.44
C TRP A 290 -3.92 -7.15 6.58
N LEU A 291 -4.17 -6.71 7.80
CA LEU A 291 -4.54 -5.35 8.14
C LEU A 291 -3.40 -4.70 8.94
N CYS A 292 -2.93 -3.55 8.48
CA CYS A 292 -2.08 -2.63 9.22
C CYS A 292 -2.88 -1.35 9.51
N ARG A 293 -3.01 -0.96 10.76
CA ARG A 293 -3.72 0.25 11.16
C ARG A 293 -2.77 1.44 11.20
N VAL A 294 -3.05 2.44 10.38
CA VAL A 294 -2.30 3.70 10.31
C VAL A 294 -3.18 4.81 10.86
N GLY A 295 -3.30 4.89 12.19
CA GLY A 295 -4.32 5.70 12.83
C GLY A 295 -5.72 5.23 12.45
N ARG A 296 -6.50 6.11 11.80
CA ARG A 296 -7.85 5.85 11.27
C ARG A 296 -7.85 5.18 9.91
N THR A 297 -6.72 5.22 9.19
CA THR A 297 -6.59 4.64 7.85
C THR A 297 -6.20 3.17 7.93
N ASP A 298 -6.99 2.31 7.29
CA ASP A 298 -6.72 0.88 7.19
C ASP A 298 -5.89 0.58 5.94
N LEU A 299 -4.73 -0.07 6.10
CA LEU A 299 -3.89 -0.56 5.02
C LEU A 299 -4.02 -2.09 4.92
N TYR A 300 -4.58 -2.55 3.81
CA TYR A 300 -4.72 -3.97 3.49
C TYR A 300 -3.50 -4.45 2.69
N LEU A 301 -2.80 -5.43 3.22
CA LEU A 301 -1.58 -5.98 2.63
C LEU A 301 -1.83 -7.40 2.13
N LEU A 302 -1.49 -7.66 0.87
CA LEU A 302 -1.66 -8.97 0.23
C LEU A 302 -0.39 -9.80 0.35
N ASP A 303 -0.53 -11.03 0.81
CA ASP A 303 0.55 -11.97 1.10
C ASP A 303 0.33 -13.29 0.33
N ALA A 304 1.14 -13.54 -0.69
CA ALA A 304 1.12 -14.76 -1.48
C ALA A 304 1.97 -15.90 -0.87
N ASP A 305 2.77 -15.63 0.18
CA ASP A 305 3.54 -16.70 0.86
C ASP A 305 2.61 -17.55 1.75
N TYR A 306 1.75 -18.30 1.05
CA TYR A 306 0.70 -19.13 1.62
C TYR A 306 0.82 -20.58 1.11
N GLU A 307 0.61 -21.53 2.01
CA GLU A 307 0.85 -22.96 1.76
C GLU A 307 -0.03 -23.55 0.66
N ALA A 308 -1.17 -22.92 0.34
CA ALA A 308 -2.02 -23.34 -0.75
C ALA A 308 -1.44 -23.05 -2.14
N ASN A 309 -0.46 -22.16 -2.23
CA ASN A 309 0.24 -21.82 -3.47
C ASN A 309 1.40 -22.78 -3.75
N LEU A 310 1.75 -22.91 -5.04
CA LEU A 310 3.02 -23.51 -5.44
C LEU A 310 4.18 -22.68 -4.88
N GLU A 311 5.32 -23.32 -4.62
CA GLU A 311 6.48 -22.63 -4.04
C GLU A 311 6.96 -21.45 -4.89
N GLU A 312 6.92 -21.59 -6.22
CA GLU A 312 7.26 -20.51 -7.15
C GLU A 312 6.33 -19.29 -7.02
N ASP A 313 5.03 -19.51 -6.77
CA ASP A 313 4.04 -18.45 -6.63
C ASP A 313 4.07 -17.80 -5.26
N ARG A 314 4.50 -18.52 -4.22
CA ARG A 314 4.75 -17.95 -2.89
C ARG A 314 5.82 -16.85 -2.94
N ARG A 315 6.77 -16.95 -3.88
CA ARG A 315 7.85 -15.97 -4.07
C ARG A 315 7.38 -14.63 -4.61
N VAL A 316 6.17 -14.52 -5.12
CA VAL A 316 5.60 -13.26 -5.65
C VAL A 316 5.69 -12.13 -4.63
N THR A 317 5.45 -12.42 -3.35
CA THR A 317 5.56 -11.43 -2.26
C THR A 317 6.81 -11.63 -1.38
N HIS A 318 7.90 -12.19 -1.91
CA HIS A 318 9.13 -12.31 -1.12
C HIS A 318 9.93 -11.01 -1.05
N TYR A 319 10.17 -10.37 -2.18
CA TYR A 319 11.06 -9.22 -2.27
C TYR A 319 10.38 -8.04 -2.95
N LEU A 320 10.53 -6.86 -2.38
CA LEU A 320 10.16 -5.61 -3.04
C LEU A 320 11.16 -5.35 -4.19
N TYR A 321 10.64 -5.18 -5.40
CA TYR A 321 11.43 -5.01 -6.63
C TYR A 321 12.41 -6.16 -6.94
N GLY A 322 12.20 -7.32 -6.34
CA GLY A 322 13.04 -8.49 -6.55
C GLY A 322 12.49 -9.42 -7.61
N GLY A 323 13.37 -10.31 -8.09
CA GLY A 323 13.04 -11.28 -9.12
C GLY A 323 13.23 -10.74 -10.54
N ASP A 324 12.67 -11.47 -11.50
CA ASP A 324 12.67 -11.12 -12.92
C ASP A 324 11.43 -10.30 -13.31
N TRP A 325 11.34 -9.93 -14.56
CA TRP A 325 10.21 -9.20 -15.13
C TRP A 325 8.88 -9.95 -15.01
N GLU A 326 8.91 -11.28 -15.03
CA GLU A 326 7.71 -12.10 -14.87
C GLU A 326 7.18 -12.03 -13.43
N ASN A 327 8.07 -12.09 -12.44
CA ASN A 327 7.68 -11.89 -11.04
C ASN A 327 7.15 -10.47 -10.81
N ARG A 328 7.75 -9.48 -11.47
CA ARG A 328 7.29 -8.10 -11.43
C ARG A 328 5.86 -7.96 -11.94
N LEU A 329 5.56 -8.55 -13.11
CA LEU A 329 4.20 -8.56 -13.66
C LEU A 329 3.21 -9.23 -12.70
N LYS A 330 3.58 -10.36 -12.09
CA LYS A 330 2.75 -11.04 -11.09
C LYS A 330 2.45 -10.16 -9.87
N GLN A 331 3.44 -9.42 -9.39
CA GLN A 331 3.25 -8.46 -8.28
C GLN A 331 2.24 -7.37 -8.65
N GLU A 332 2.34 -6.81 -9.85
CA GLU A 332 1.44 -5.75 -10.30
C GLU A 332 0.02 -6.26 -10.58
N ILE A 333 -0.11 -7.48 -11.11
CA ILE A 333 -1.40 -8.17 -11.22
C ILE A 333 -2.01 -8.38 -9.82
N LEU A 334 -1.22 -8.87 -8.87
CA LEU A 334 -1.69 -9.09 -7.50
C LEU A 334 -2.10 -7.77 -6.84
N LEU A 335 -1.30 -6.71 -6.98
CA LEU A 335 -1.60 -5.40 -6.40
C LEU A 335 -2.87 -4.79 -7.00
N GLY A 336 -2.94 -4.67 -8.33
CA GLY A 336 -4.05 -3.99 -9.00
C GLY A 336 -5.32 -4.83 -9.01
N ILE A 337 -5.27 -6.01 -9.65
CA ILE A 337 -6.45 -6.89 -9.78
C ILE A 337 -6.79 -7.50 -8.42
N GLY A 338 -5.82 -8.09 -7.73
CA GLY A 338 -6.01 -8.70 -6.42
C GLY A 338 -6.48 -7.71 -5.38
N GLY A 339 -5.94 -6.50 -5.39
CA GLY A 339 -6.33 -5.44 -4.46
C GLY A 339 -7.79 -5.02 -4.61
N VAL A 340 -8.27 -4.80 -5.85
CA VAL A 340 -9.69 -4.50 -6.10
C VAL A 340 -10.58 -5.65 -5.64
N ARG A 341 -10.21 -6.89 -5.92
CA ARG A 341 -10.95 -8.08 -5.46
C ARG A 341 -10.96 -8.20 -3.95
N ALA A 342 -9.84 -7.87 -3.29
CA ALA A 342 -9.75 -7.88 -1.83
C ALA A 342 -10.73 -6.88 -1.20
N LEU A 343 -10.74 -5.62 -1.67
CA LEU A 343 -11.70 -4.62 -1.18
C LEU A 343 -13.14 -5.06 -1.40
N GLN A 344 -13.45 -5.68 -2.55
CA GLN A 344 -14.79 -6.20 -2.83
C GLN A 344 -15.17 -7.36 -1.90
N SER A 345 -14.26 -8.29 -1.64
CA SER A 345 -14.51 -9.43 -0.74
C SER A 345 -14.74 -8.99 0.71
N LEU A 346 -14.16 -7.86 1.09
CA LEU A 346 -14.33 -7.23 2.39
C LEU A 346 -15.53 -6.25 2.43
N HIS A 347 -16.29 -6.13 1.33
CA HIS A 347 -17.41 -5.19 1.20
C HIS A 347 -17.04 -3.72 1.46
N ILE A 348 -15.80 -3.34 1.13
CA ILE A 348 -15.30 -1.97 1.25
C ILE A 348 -15.65 -1.20 -0.02
N ALA A 349 -16.57 -0.25 0.11
CA ALA A 349 -16.95 0.63 -0.97
C ALA A 349 -15.93 1.78 -1.14
N GLN A 350 -15.71 2.19 -2.38
CA GLN A 350 -14.85 3.31 -2.75
C GLN A 350 -15.52 4.14 -3.83
N ASP A 351 -15.35 5.45 -3.74
CA ASP A 351 -15.83 6.40 -4.73
C ASP A 351 -14.71 6.74 -5.72
N VAL A 352 -13.51 6.96 -5.20
CA VAL A 352 -12.31 7.27 -5.98
C VAL A 352 -11.24 6.21 -5.77
N SER A 353 -10.54 5.83 -6.85
CA SER A 353 -9.33 4.99 -6.78
C SER A 353 -8.11 5.82 -7.16
N HIS A 354 -7.11 5.82 -6.28
CA HIS A 354 -5.86 6.52 -6.48
C HIS A 354 -4.74 5.51 -6.80
N CYS A 355 -4.22 5.60 -8.02
CA CYS A 355 -3.09 4.81 -8.50
C CYS A 355 -1.78 5.57 -8.22
N ASN A 356 -1.03 5.12 -7.22
CA ASN A 356 0.27 5.70 -6.88
C ASN A 356 1.37 5.01 -7.66
N GLU A 357 1.85 5.64 -8.72
CA GLU A 357 2.72 5.13 -9.77
C GLU A 357 2.07 4.03 -10.64
N GLY A 358 2.67 3.72 -11.79
CA GLY A 358 2.15 2.75 -12.76
C GLY A 358 1.94 1.33 -12.22
N HIS A 359 2.66 0.95 -11.16
CA HIS A 359 2.65 -0.40 -10.57
C HIS A 359 1.26 -0.94 -10.18
N ALA A 360 0.29 -0.06 -9.94
CA ALA A 360 -1.06 -0.44 -9.57
C ALA A 360 -2.09 -0.29 -10.70
N ALA A 361 -1.67 0.08 -11.92
CA ALA A 361 -2.56 0.46 -13.02
C ALA A 361 -3.61 -0.61 -13.39
N PHE A 362 -3.31 -1.90 -13.16
CA PHE A 362 -4.27 -2.98 -13.37
C PHE A 362 -5.55 -2.87 -12.51
N LEU A 363 -5.56 -2.02 -11.46
CA LEU A 363 -6.78 -1.73 -10.71
C LEU A 363 -7.89 -1.20 -11.62
N GLY A 364 -7.54 -0.37 -12.61
CA GLY A 364 -8.50 0.18 -13.56
C GLY A 364 -9.12 -0.89 -14.45
N LEU A 365 -8.33 -1.85 -14.92
CA LEU A 365 -8.86 -2.99 -15.72
C LEU A 365 -9.85 -3.85 -14.93
N GLU A 366 -9.54 -4.18 -13.67
CA GLU A 366 -10.46 -4.97 -12.85
C GLU A 366 -11.73 -4.20 -12.50
N ARG A 367 -11.66 -2.87 -12.33
CA ARG A 367 -12.82 -2.01 -12.14
C ARG A 367 -13.70 -1.98 -13.39
N ILE A 368 -13.11 -1.81 -14.59
CA ILE A 368 -13.83 -1.89 -15.88
C ILE A 368 -14.51 -3.26 -15.99
N ARG A 369 -13.76 -4.34 -15.79
CA ARG A 369 -14.28 -5.71 -15.82
C ARG A 369 -15.51 -5.88 -14.91
N ASN A 370 -15.46 -5.36 -13.71
CA ASN A 370 -16.58 -5.42 -12.79
C ASN A 370 -17.83 -4.69 -13.31
N LEU A 371 -17.66 -3.55 -13.95
CA LEU A 371 -18.77 -2.80 -14.56
C LEU A 371 -19.33 -3.54 -15.78
N VAL A 372 -18.48 -4.05 -16.65
CA VAL A 372 -18.92 -4.84 -17.82
C VAL A 372 -19.70 -6.08 -17.38
N LEU A 373 -19.15 -6.89 -16.46
CA LEU A 373 -19.77 -8.16 -16.09
C LEU A 373 -20.98 -7.99 -15.16
N ARG A 374 -20.95 -7.04 -14.23
CA ARG A 374 -22.01 -6.90 -13.21
C ARG A 374 -23.07 -5.88 -13.58
N ARG A 375 -22.71 -4.83 -14.33
CA ARG A 375 -23.63 -3.76 -14.74
C ARG A 375 -24.00 -3.83 -16.21
N ARG A 376 -23.40 -4.76 -16.98
CA ARG A 376 -23.58 -4.95 -18.43
C ARG A 376 -23.26 -3.69 -19.25
N LEU A 377 -22.35 -2.88 -18.79
CA LEU A 377 -21.86 -1.75 -19.56
C LEU A 377 -20.99 -2.27 -20.71
N THR A 378 -20.98 -1.55 -21.81
CA THR A 378 -19.94 -1.73 -22.83
C THR A 378 -18.59 -1.34 -22.27
N PHE A 379 -17.51 -1.80 -22.89
CA PHE A 379 -16.15 -1.40 -22.49
C PHE A 379 -15.99 0.13 -22.49
N ALA A 380 -16.48 0.81 -23.52
CA ALA A 380 -16.37 2.27 -23.64
C ALA A 380 -17.09 3.00 -22.51
N GLU A 381 -18.31 2.59 -22.16
CA GLU A 381 -19.05 3.17 -21.01
C GLU A 381 -18.35 2.89 -19.68
N ALA A 382 -17.88 1.65 -19.46
CA ALA A 382 -17.17 1.28 -18.25
C ALA A 382 -15.83 2.02 -18.11
N LEU A 383 -15.11 2.22 -19.24
CA LEU A 383 -13.87 2.99 -19.28
C LEU A 383 -14.10 4.44 -18.82
N GLU A 384 -15.14 5.11 -19.34
CA GLU A 384 -15.45 6.48 -18.97
C GLU A 384 -15.80 6.62 -17.48
N VAL A 385 -16.57 5.68 -16.93
CA VAL A 385 -16.89 5.64 -15.49
C VAL A 385 -15.63 5.44 -14.64
N VAL A 386 -14.76 4.51 -15.04
CA VAL A 386 -13.52 4.24 -14.30
C VAL A 386 -12.55 5.41 -14.39
N ARG A 387 -12.38 6.00 -15.57
CA ARG A 387 -11.51 7.16 -15.76
C ARG A 387 -11.92 8.33 -14.87
N SER A 388 -13.21 8.68 -14.89
CA SER A 388 -13.74 9.83 -14.14
C SER A 388 -13.61 9.69 -12.62
N SER A 389 -13.43 8.47 -12.10
CA SER A 389 -13.25 8.17 -10.68
C SER A 389 -11.85 7.59 -10.37
N SER A 390 -10.86 7.91 -11.21
CA SER A 390 -9.47 7.48 -11.02
C SER A 390 -8.53 8.66 -11.06
N LEU A 391 -7.60 8.68 -10.11
CA LEU A 391 -6.46 9.59 -10.04
C LEU A 391 -5.17 8.78 -10.20
N PHE A 392 -4.27 9.23 -11.07
CA PHE A 392 -2.93 8.68 -11.23
C PHE A 392 -1.87 9.69 -10.79
N THR A 393 -0.97 9.30 -9.91
CA THR A 393 0.18 10.10 -9.49
C THR A 393 1.47 9.44 -9.96
N THR A 394 2.27 10.14 -10.78
CA THR A 394 3.60 9.70 -11.20
C THR A 394 4.70 10.36 -10.38
N HIS A 395 5.76 9.63 -10.07
CA HIS A 395 6.83 10.06 -9.18
C HIS A 395 8.14 10.38 -9.88
N THR A 396 8.37 9.83 -11.06
CA THR A 396 9.68 9.98 -11.72
C THR A 396 9.53 10.08 -13.24
N PRO A 397 10.27 10.99 -13.89
CA PRO A 397 10.37 11.01 -15.35
C PRO A 397 11.42 10.02 -15.89
N VAL A 398 12.12 9.28 -15.00
CA VAL A 398 13.20 8.37 -15.41
C VAL A 398 12.62 7.09 -15.99
N PRO A 399 12.95 6.70 -17.25
CA PRO A 399 12.40 5.51 -17.90
C PRO A 399 12.53 4.21 -17.08
N ALA A 400 13.60 4.07 -16.29
CA ALA A 400 13.81 2.90 -15.44
C ALA A 400 12.78 2.79 -14.26
N GLY A 401 12.02 3.83 -13.98
CA GLY A 401 10.95 3.84 -12.98
C GLY A 401 9.57 3.45 -13.57
N HIS A 402 9.48 3.27 -14.89
CA HIS A 402 8.24 2.93 -15.58
C HIS A 402 8.30 1.50 -16.09
N ASP A 403 7.53 0.62 -15.48
CA ASP A 403 7.50 -0.78 -15.89
C ASP A 403 6.80 -0.95 -17.24
N ALA A 404 7.44 -1.72 -18.12
CA ALA A 404 6.92 -2.02 -19.45
C ALA A 404 7.22 -3.48 -19.82
N PHE A 405 6.18 -4.23 -20.15
CA PHE A 405 6.22 -5.67 -20.38
C PHE A 405 6.11 -6.02 -21.88
N PRO A 406 6.86 -7.02 -22.36
CA PRO A 406 6.67 -7.55 -23.71
C PRO A 406 5.24 -8.07 -23.89
N GLU A 407 4.63 -7.84 -25.07
CA GLU A 407 3.27 -8.31 -25.36
C GLU A 407 3.09 -9.81 -25.11
N ALA A 408 4.07 -10.64 -25.47
CA ALA A 408 4.01 -12.09 -25.23
C ALA A 408 3.82 -12.44 -23.74
N MET A 409 4.48 -11.69 -22.85
CA MET A 409 4.35 -11.89 -21.41
C MET A 409 2.97 -11.44 -20.90
N VAL A 410 2.49 -10.29 -21.36
CA VAL A 410 1.13 -9.81 -21.01
C VAL A 410 0.08 -10.80 -21.51
N ARG A 411 0.23 -11.32 -22.73
CA ARG A 411 -0.66 -12.32 -23.31
C ARG A 411 -0.67 -13.63 -22.51
N GLN A 412 0.47 -14.06 -22.01
CA GLN A 412 0.58 -15.26 -21.17
C GLN A 412 -0.31 -15.16 -19.92
N TYR A 413 -0.36 -14.02 -19.28
CA TYR A 413 -1.06 -13.84 -18.00
C TYR A 413 -2.48 -13.29 -18.12
N LEU A 414 -2.74 -12.46 -19.13
CA LEU A 414 -3.98 -11.69 -19.25
C LEU A 414 -4.76 -11.96 -20.54
N SER A 415 -4.48 -13.06 -21.26
CA SER A 415 -5.17 -13.42 -22.51
C SER A 415 -6.70 -13.59 -22.35
N HIS A 416 -7.18 -13.89 -21.17
CA HIS A 416 -8.61 -14.01 -20.88
C HIS A 416 -9.32 -12.66 -20.68
N TYR A 417 -8.59 -11.60 -20.31
CA TYR A 417 -9.16 -10.29 -19.98
C TYR A 417 -9.92 -9.62 -21.13
N PRO A 418 -9.41 -9.59 -22.37
CA PRO A 418 -10.15 -8.96 -23.49
C PRO A 418 -11.56 -9.47 -23.63
N GLY A 419 -11.76 -10.82 -23.57
CA GLY A 419 -13.08 -11.41 -23.64
C GLY A 419 -14.01 -11.01 -22.48
N GLU A 420 -13.47 -10.84 -21.28
CA GLU A 420 -14.21 -10.39 -20.11
C GLU A 420 -14.54 -8.89 -20.13
N LEU A 421 -13.75 -8.12 -20.88
CA LEU A 421 -13.97 -6.68 -21.12
C LEU A 421 -14.85 -6.41 -22.34
N GLY A 422 -15.10 -7.41 -23.20
CA GLY A 422 -15.85 -7.25 -24.44
C GLY A 422 -15.08 -6.53 -25.55
N ILE A 423 -13.76 -6.64 -25.56
CA ILE A 423 -12.86 -6.07 -26.58
C ILE A 423 -11.94 -7.14 -27.16
N ASP A 424 -11.31 -6.83 -28.29
CA ASP A 424 -10.31 -7.73 -28.85
C ASP A 424 -8.91 -7.54 -28.24
N TRP A 425 -7.96 -8.40 -28.62
CA TRP A 425 -6.60 -8.33 -28.10
C TRP A 425 -5.86 -7.07 -28.53
N ALA A 426 -6.08 -6.57 -29.74
CA ALA A 426 -5.40 -5.37 -30.24
C ALA A 426 -5.83 -4.13 -29.44
N GLN A 427 -7.11 -3.99 -29.17
CA GLN A 427 -7.63 -2.94 -28.29
C GLN A 427 -7.06 -3.05 -26.88
N PHE A 428 -6.99 -4.27 -26.32
CA PHE A 428 -6.47 -4.49 -24.97
C PHE A 428 -4.99 -4.11 -24.84
N ILE A 429 -4.14 -4.58 -25.77
CA ILE A 429 -2.70 -4.29 -25.71
C ILE A 429 -2.41 -2.81 -26.02
N GLY A 430 -3.24 -2.18 -26.83
CA GLY A 430 -3.18 -0.76 -27.13
C GLY A 430 -3.40 0.15 -25.92
N LEU A 431 -4.09 -0.34 -24.86
CA LEU A 431 -4.28 0.45 -23.63
C LEU A 431 -2.95 0.78 -22.92
N GLY A 432 -1.93 -0.02 -23.09
CA GLY A 432 -0.60 0.20 -22.51
C GLY A 432 0.44 0.76 -23.50
N ARG A 433 0.03 1.22 -24.68
CA ARG A 433 0.92 1.76 -25.73
C ARG A 433 0.63 3.23 -26.00
N VAL A 434 1.66 4.01 -26.28
CA VAL A 434 1.53 5.40 -26.72
C VAL A 434 0.98 5.42 -28.15
N ASP A 435 1.52 4.56 -29.02
CA ASP A 435 0.94 4.25 -30.31
C ASP A 435 0.29 2.85 -30.24
N PRO A 436 -1.04 2.75 -30.13
CA PRO A 436 -1.74 1.48 -30.02
C PRO A 436 -1.45 0.49 -31.18
N GLU A 437 -1.04 0.99 -32.35
CA GLU A 437 -0.80 0.22 -33.54
C GLU A 437 0.67 -0.24 -33.70
N ASP A 438 1.61 0.30 -32.91
CA ASP A 438 3.02 -0.13 -32.99
C ASP A 438 3.22 -1.50 -32.31
N PRO A 439 3.49 -2.58 -33.09
CA PRO A 439 3.69 -3.92 -32.54
C PRO A 439 5.01 -4.07 -31.76
N ASN A 440 5.94 -3.12 -31.90
CA ASN A 440 7.24 -3.15 -31.22
C ASN A 440 7.19 -2.47 -29.86
N GLU A 441 6.16 -1.65 -29.60
CA GLU A 441 6.01 -0.96 -28.33
C GLU A 441 5.59 -1.96 -27.24
N LYS A 442 6.28 -1.89 -26.10
CA LYS A 442 5.95 -2.68 -24.92
C LYS A 442 4.68 -2.13 -24.26
N PHE A 443 4.00 -2.99 -23.52
CA PHE A 443 2.88 -2.61 -22.69
C PHE A 443 3.40 -1.87 -21.45
N SER A 444 3.24 -0.56 -21.42
CA SER A 444 3.68 0.32 -20.33
C SER A 444 2.58 0.50 -19.28
N MET A 445 2.93 0.26 -18.03
CA MET A 445 2.01 0.43 -16.91
C MET A 445 1.65 1.89 -16.65
N SER A 446 2.59 2.82 -16.90
CA SER A 446 2.31 4.26 -16.77
C SER A 446 1.38 4.76 -17.88
N VAL A 447 1.52 4.25 -19.10
CA VAL A 447 0.58 4.56 -20.20
C VAL A 447 -0.80 4.01 -19.87
N LEU A 448 -0.88 2.77 -19.39
CA LEU A 448 -2.13 2.19 -18.91
C LEU A 448 -2.77 3.06 -17.83
N ALA A 449 -2.00 3.48 -16.82
CA ALA A 449 -2.51 4.33 -15.75
C ALA A 449 -3.06 5.67 -16.28
N CYS A 450 -2.36 6.34 -17.21
CA CYS A 450 -2.84 7.54 -17.88
C CYS A 450 -4.14 7.31 -18.65
N ASN A 451 -4.22 6.20 -19.40
CA ASN A 451 -5.39 5.88 -20.21
C ASN A 451 -6.63 5.52 -19.37
N LEU A 452 -6.41 5.02 -18.14
CA LEU A 452 -7.48 4.63 -17.21
C LEU A 452 -7.77 5.66 -16.13
N SER A 453 -7.13 6.82 -16.16
CA SER A 453 -7.37 7.93 -15.22
C SER A 453 -7.72 9.20 -15.96
N GLN A 454 -8.64 9.97 -15.44
CA GLN A 454 -8.93 11.30 -15.96
C GLN A 454 -7.99 12.33 -15.37
N GLU A 455 -7.76 12.23 -14.06
CA GLU A 455 -6.85 13.11 -13.35
C GLU A 455 -5.47 12.46 -13.25
N VAL A 456 -4.45 13.23 -13.67
CA VAL A 456 -3.05 12.80 -13.64
C VAL A 456 -2.20 13.92 -13.07
N ASN A 457 -1.43 13.61 -12.05
CA ASN A 457 -0.49 14.57 -11.48
C ASN A 457 0.90 13.98 -11.27
N GLY A 458 1.87 14.85 -11.03
CA GLY A 458 3.22 14.50 -10.64
C GLY A 458 3.52 15.02 -9.22
N VAL A 459 4.47 14.39 -8.54
CA VAL A 459 4.89 14.81 -7.19
C VAL A 459 5.93 15.94 -7.18
N SER A 460 6.47 16.30 -8.33
CA SER A 460 7.46 17.39 -8.47
C SER A 460 7.48 17.95 -9.89
#